data_e3390bdf7b0744485ad93ee229821ccc
#
_entry.id   e3390bdf7b0744485ad93ee229821ccc
#
_cell.length_a   1.000
_cell.length_b   1.000
_cell.length_c   1.000
_cell.angle_alpha   90.00
_cell.angle_beta   90.00
_cell.angle_gamma   90.00
#
_symmetry.space_group_name_H-M   'P 1'
#
loop_
_entity.id
_entity.type
_entity.pdbx_description
1 polymer ?
#
loop_
_entity_poly.entity_id
_entity_poly.type
_entity_poly.pdbx_seq_one_letter_code
_entity_poly.pdbx_strand_id
1 'polypeptide(L)'
;MKLCVIGGTGQQGYQQVLAGLEQGFEVVAVGQSRALSHQAKLKNENLSWKKADLANNKSDIILALQAVDYVLINMPSSSFNDENKLLSMFDNLLTACDIAAPKKIIFNTSMYVAEGDIEFQAPRVRREMINRLQQSQHSNVTVKPVIYMDNLLAAWTRPGITERNVFRYPHHKKLEVSWICLRDVAHIMLALTDNNEFDGQEITIGGPEALKGHDIARHLSKSLGLNIEFQSMPIPEFGKIMAGLFADKNSFDAKKISDELVKVYTWYNSSPLEPFKVDMQPLIDKLEIELTYFSEWIQKVDWETDD
;
A
#
# COMPACT_ATOMS: atom_id res chain seq x y z
N MET A 1 -20.96 11.98 -4.73
CA MET A 1 -19.69 12.44 -4.10
C MET A 1 -18.55 12.14 -5.04
N LYS A 2 -17.52 12.96 -5.03
CA LYS A 2 -16.36 12.84 -5.94
C LYS A 2 -15.09 12.50 -5.19
N LEU A 3 -14.43 11.44 -5.63
CA LEU A 3 -13.23 10.86 -5.03
C LEU A 3 -12.03 11.06 -5.96
N CYS A 4 -10.92 11.57 -5.47
CA CYS A 4 -9.66 11.55 -6.19
C CYS A 4 -8.72 10.49 -5.60
N VAL A 5 -8.15 9.63 -6.46
CA VAL A 5 -7.16 8.63 -6.07
C VAL A 5 -5.81 8.99 -6.68
N ILE A 6 -4.92 9.55 -5.87
CA ILE A 6 -3.52 9.80 -6.25
C ILE A 6 -2.78 8.47 -6.26
N GLY A 7 -2.04 8.20 -7.34
CA GLY A 7 -1.43 6.89 -7.58
C GLY A 7 -2.42 5.85 -8.11
N GLY A 8 -3.57 6.29 -8.66
CA GLY A 8 -4.66 5.45 -9.15
C GLY A 8 -4.28 4.44 -10.24
N THR A 9 -3.13 4.64 -10.92
CA THR A 9 -2.60 3.69 -11.92
C THR A 9 -1.68 2.61 -11.31
N GLY A 10 -1.35 2.70 -10.02
CA GLY A 10 -0.60 1.67 -9.29
C GLY A 10 -1.53 0.60 -8.72
N GLN A 11 -0.98 -0.56 -8.34
CA GLN A 11 -1.76 -1.69 -7.82
C GLN A 11 -2.68 -1.29 -6.65
N GLN A 12 -2.16 -0.58 -5.65
CA GLN A 12 -2.93 -0.15 -4.49
C GLN A 12 -4.02 0.86 -4.87
N GLY A 13 -3.66 1.90 -5.62
CA GLY A 13 -4.60 2.93 -6.06
C GLY A 13 -5.67 2.39 -6.99
N TYR A 14 -5.35 1.41 -7.82
CA TYR A 14 -6.33 0.77 -8.70
C TYR A 14 -7.44 0.05 -7.92
N GLN A 15 -7.10 -0.66 -6.85
CA GLN A 15 -8.12 -1.26 -5.98
C GLN A 15 -9.00 -0.19 -5.32
N GLN A 16 -8.44 0.97 -4.97
CA GLN A 16 -9.22 2.10 -4.44
C GLN A 16 -10.13 2.72 -5.51
N VAL A 17 -9.69 2.78 -6.77
CA VAL A 17 -10.54 3.19 -7.90
C VAL A 17 -11.72 2.25 -8.06
N LEU A 18 -11.48 0.93 -8.06
CA LEU A 18 -12.54 -0.07 -8.19
C LEU A 18 -13.53 0.02 -7.02
N ALA A 19 -13.05 0.05 -5.80
CA ALA A 19 -13.88 0.14 -4.61
C ALA A 19 -14.68 1.46 -4.55
N GLY A 20 -14.10 2.58 -5.00
CA GLY A 20 -14.81 3.85 -5.10
C GLY A 20 -15.97 3.81 -6.11
N LEU A 21 -15.76 3.18 -7.26
CA LEU A 21 -16.80 2.97 -8.26
C LEU A 21 -17.91 2.03 -7.76
N GLU A 22 -17.54 0.94 -7.06
CA GLU A 22 -18.49 0.00 -6.43
C GLU A 22 -19.40 0.72 -5.42
N GLN A 23 -18.88 1.73 -4.69
CA GLN A 23 -19.63 2.54 -3.74
C GLN A 23 -20.36 3.76 -4.38
N GLY A 24 -20.31 3.90 -5.70
CA GLY A 24 -21.05 4.94 -6.43
C GLY A 24 -20.38 6.32 -6.43
N PHE A 25 -19.09 6.42 -6.15
CA PHE A 25 -18.34 7.68 -6.30
C PHE A 25 -18.11 8.01 -7.79
N GLU A 26 -18.11 9.30 -8.12
CA GLU A 26 -17.41 9.81 -9.29
C GLU A 26 -15.91 9.79 -8.98
N VAL A 27 -15.12 8.99 -9.71
CA VAL A 27 -13.71 8.74 -9.40
C VAL A 27 -12.79 9.44 -10.40
N VAL A 28 -11.86 10.24 -9.88
CA VAL A 28 -10.72 10.81 -10.62
C VAL A 28 -9.47 10.02 -10.26
N ALA A 29 -9.01 9.15 -11.15
CA ALA A 29 -7.80 8.37 -10.96
C ALA A 29 -6.59 9.13 -11.53
N VAL A 30 -5.62 9.47 -10.67
CA VAL A 30 -4.43 10.26 -11.02
C VAL A 30 -3.19 9.38 -11.02
N GLY A 31 -2.41 9.44 -12.11
CA GLY A 31 -1.13 8.76 -12.22
C GLY A 31 -0.11 9.55 -13.04
N GLN A 32 1.17 9.25 -12.88
CA GLN A 32 2.25 9.85 -13.67
C GLN A 32 2.30 9.27 -15.09
N SER A 33 2.03 7.98 -15.24
CA SER A 33 1.92 7.28 -16.51
C SER A 33 0.46 7.17 -16.96
N ARG A 34 0.26 6.76 -18.22
CA ARG A 34 -1.07 6.36 -18.69
C ARG A 34 -1.52 5.12 -17.92
N ALA A 35 -2.83 4.99 -17.77
CA ALA A 35 -3.44 3.76 -17.26
C ALA A 35 -2.92 2.54 -18.05
N LEU A 36 -2.68 1.43 -17.36
CA LEU A 36 -2.30 0.16 -17.99
C LEU A 36 -3.40 -0.30 -18.94
N SER A 37 -3.08 -1.16 -19.89
CA SER A 37 -4.02 -1.58 -20.95
C SER A 37 -5.32 -2.19 -20.40
N HIS A 38 -5.24 -2.96 -19.30
CA HIS A 38 -6.41 -3.52 -18.63
C HIS A 38 -7.22 -2.45 -17.88
N GLN A 39 -6.55 -1.47 -17.26
CA GLN A 39 -7.21 -0.33 -16.59
C GLN A 39 -7.93 0.57 -17.60
N ALA A 40 -7.31 0.80 -18.75
CA ALA A 40 -7.91 1.60 -19.82
C ALA A 40 -9.14 0.93 -20.46
N LYS A 41 -9.29 -0.39 -20.31
CA LYS A 41 -10.49 -1.15 -20.73
C LYS A 41 -11.67 -0.97 -19.77
N LEU A 42 -11.42 -0.53 -18.53
CA LEU A 42 -12.48 -0.25 -17.57
C LEU A 42 -13.28 0.97 -18.03
N LYS A 43 -14.41 0.70 -18.69
CA LYS A 43 -15.34 1.74 -19.13
C LYS A 43 -16.39 1.94 -18.05
N ASN A 44 -16.34 3.07 -17.38
CA ASN A 44 -17.35 3.49 -16.42
C ASN A 44 -17.53 5.00 -16.57
N GLU A 45 -18.77 5.45 -16.69
CA GLU A 45 -19.12 6.87 -16.87
C GLU A 45 -18.70 7.75 -15.69
N ASN A 46 -18.59 7.14 -14.50
CA ASN A 46 -18.16 7.79 -13.28
C ASN A 46 -16.63 7.76 -13.09
N LEU A 47 -15.84 7.29 -14.09
CA LEU A 47 -14.39 7.22 -14.00
C LEU A 47 -13.71 8.16 -14.98
N SER A 48 -12.80 8.99 -14.46
CA SER A 48 -11.89 9.79 -15.30
C SER A 48 -10.43 9.50 -14.93
N TRP A 49 -9.58 9.26 -15.96
CA TRP A 49 -8.15 9.11 -15.80
C TRP A 49 -7.45 10.45 -16.07
N LYS A 50 -6.64 10.91 -15.12
CA LYS A 50 -5.86 12.14 -15.25
C LYS A 50 -4.36 11.83 -15.12
N LYS A 51 -3.56 12.44 -15.98
CA LYS A 51 -2.12 12.41 -15.85
C LYS A 51 -1.68 13.63 -15.05
N ALA A 52 -0.88 13.43 -14.00
CA ALA A 52 -0.24 14.52 -13.29
C ALA A 52 1.18 14.11 -12.86
N ASP A 53 2.12 15.05 -13.04
CA ASP A 53 3.47 14.93 -12.51
C ASP A 53 3.53 15.66 -11.16
N LEU A 54 3.53 14.88 -10.07
CA LEU A 54 3.54 15.42 -8.71
C LEU A 54 4.81 16.24 -8.42
N ALA A 55 5.91 15.98 -9.12
CA ALA A 55 7.17 16.69 -8.89
C ALA A 55 7.23 18.04 -9.60
N ASN A 56 6.72 18.12 -10.85
CA ASN A 56 7.04 19.24 -11.74
C ASN A 56 5.82 20.04 -12.21
N ASN A 57 4.59 19.54 -12.01
CA ASN A 57 3.40 20.20 -12.55
C ASN A 57 2.25 20.31 -11.53
N LYS A 58 2.29 21.36 -10.73
CA LYS A 58 1.23 21.67 -9.76
C LYS A 58 -0.13 21.94 -10.40
N SER A 59 -0.16 22.51 -11.60
CA SER A 59 -1.41 22.86 -12.28
C SER A 59 -2.23 21.63 -12.62
N ASP A 60 -1.59 20.53 -13.07
CA ASP A 60 -2.29 19.29 -13.37
C ASP A 60 -2.89 18.65 -12.10
N ILE A 61 -2.18 18.77 -10.96
CA ILE A 61 -2.68 18.28 -9.67
C ILE A 61 -3.92 19.09 -9.25
N ILE A 62 -3.85 20.42 -9.31
CA ILE A 62 -4.96 21.31 -8.96
C ILE A 62 -6.18 21.00 -9.84
N LEU A 63 -5.99 20.84 -11.14
CA LEU A 63 -7.07 20.49 -12.07
C LEU A 63 -7.68 19.10 -11.77
N ALA A 64 -6.86 18.15 -11.33
CA ALA A 64 -7.34 16.83 -10.96
C ALA A 64 -8.15 16.83 -9.65
N LEU A 65 -7.83 17.74 -8.73
CA LEU A 65 -8.53 17.90 -7.45
C LEU A 65 -9.73 18.83 -7.50
N GLN A 66 -10.06 19.42 -8.67
CA GLN A 66 -11.16 20.38 -8.78
C GLN A 66 -12.51 19.73 -8.44
N ALA A 67 -13.22 20.33 -7.48
CA ALA A 67 -14.53 19.91 -6.99
C ALA A 67 -14.54 18.46 -6.43
N VAL A 68 -13.42 18.02 -5.86
CA VAL A 68 -13.28 16.70 -5.21
C VAL A 68 -13.69 16.79 -3.75
N ASP A 69 -14.47 15.83 -3.28
CA ASP A 69 -14.85 15.75 -1.86
C ASP A 69 -13.77 15.08 -1.02
N TYR A 70 -13.16 13.99 -1.53
CA TYR A 70 -12.19 13.17 -0.80
C TYR A 70 -10.95 12.86 -1.64
N VAL A 71 -9.79 12.81 -0.99
CA VAL A 71 -8.52 12.48 -1.64
C VAL A 71 -7.88 11.28 -0.95
N LEU A 72 -7.68 10.19 -1.70
CA LEU A 72 -6.86 9.05 -1.28
C LEU A 72 -5.46 9.20 -1.86
N ILE A 73 -4.43 9.11 -1.01
CA ILE A 73 -3.05 9.34 -1.43
C ILE A 73 -2.25 8.05 -1.35
N ASN A 74 -1.67 7.65 -2.49
CA ASN A 74 -0.64 6.62 -2.57
C ASN A 74 0.58 7.21 -3.26
N MET A 75 1.68 7.35 -2.53
CA MET A 75 2.92 7.90 -3.09
C MET A 75 3.68 6.85 -3.91
N PRO A 76 4.39 7.24 -4.99
CA PRO A 76 5.12 6.30 -5.83
C PRO A 76 6.23 5.57 -5.05
N SER A 77 6.21 4.24 -5.02
CA SER A 77 7.22 3.43 -4.33
C SER A 77 8.63 3.60 -4.93
N SER A 78 8.75 3.87 -6.22
CA SER A 78 10.02 4.16 -6.89
C SER A 78 10.74 5.42 -6.39
N SER A 79 10.04 6.31 -5.70
CA SER A 79 10.60 7.59 -5.21
C SER A 79 11.15 7.52 -3.79
N PHE A 80 10.98 6.41 -3.07
CA PHE A 80 11.42 6.31 -1.66
C PHE A 80 12.93 6.37 -1.45
N ASN A 81 13.71 6.30 -2.52
CA ASN A 81 15.17 6.42 -2.46
C ASN A 81 15.65 7.85 -2.64
N ASP A 82 14.78 8.76 -3.06
CA ASP A 82 15.02 10.19 -3.18
C ASP A 82 14.06 10.94 -2.24
N GLU A 83 14.51 11.12 -1.00
CA GLU A 83 13.73 11.74 0.07
C GLU A 83 13.26 13.14 -0.31
N ASN A 84 14.16 13.97 -0.83
CA ASN A 84 13.85 15.37 -1.16
C ASN A 84 12.79 15.45 -2.25
N LYS A 85 12.91 14.63 -3.28
CA LYS A 85 11.93 14.54 -4.36
C LYS A 85 10.57 14.10 -3.83
N LEU A 86 10.55 13.05 -3.01
CA LEU A 86 9.30 12.51 -2.48
C LEU A 86 8.58 13.52 -1.58
N LEU A 87 9.32 14.21 -0.69
CA LEU A 87 8.77 15.24 0.17
C LEU A 87 8.29 16.45 -0.65
N SER A 88 9.02 16.88 -1.68
CA SER A 88 8.58 17.94 -2.60
C SER A 88 7.29 17.56 -3.35
N MET A 89 7.16 16.31 -3.80
CA MET A 89 5.92 15.81 -4.42
C MET A 89 4.75 15.87 -3.45
N PHE A 90 4.98 15.50 -2.20
CA PHE A 90 3.96 15.53 -1.15
C PHE A 90 3.52 16.97 -0.82
N ASP A 91 4.47 17.91 -0.69
CA ASP A 91 4.19 19.33 -0.48
C ASP A 91 3.41 19.95 -1.64
N ASN A 92 3.74 19.60 -2.88
CA ASN A 92 2.98 20.02 -4.04
C ASN A 92 1.52 19.53 -3.99
N LEU A 93 1.32 18.31 -3.53
CA LEU A 93 0.00 17.73 -3.36
C LEU A 93 -0.79 18.43 -2.25
N LEU A 94 -0.18 18.68 -1.08
CA LEU A 94 -0.82 19.43 0.00
C LEU A 94 -1.19 20.86 -0.45
N THR A 95 -0.28 21.55 -1.16
CA THR A 95 -0.57 22.88 -1.75
C THR A 95 -1.78 22.82 -2.70
N ALA A 96 -1.91 21.78 -3.49
CA ALA A 96 -3.06 21.60 -4.36
C ALA A 96 -4.36 21.31 -3.58
N CYS A 97 -4.25 20.58 -2.46
CA CYS A 97 -5.36 20.35 -1.54
C CYS A 97 -5.79 21.67 -0.84
N ASP A 98 -4.86 22.56 -0.49
CA ASP A 98 -5.18 23.88 0.06
C ASP A 98 -6.06 24.71 -0.88
N ILE A 99 -5.84 24.58 -2.19
CA ILE A 99 -6.64 25.27 -3.22
C ILE A 99 -7.98 24.57 -3.46
N ALA A 100 -7.98 23.24 -3.53
CA ALA A 100 -9.16 22.44 -3.83
C ALA A 100 -10.11 22.29 -2.64
N ALA A 101 -9.57 22.39 -1.42
CA ALA A 101 -10.29 22.29 -0.14
C ALA A 101 -11.15 21.01 -0.03
N PRO A 102 -10.58 19.80 -0.22
CA PRO A 102 -11.33 18.57 -0.04
C PRO A 102 -11.82 18.45 1.42
N LYS A 103 -12.91 17.74 1.63
CA LYS A 103 -13.47 17.50 2.97
C LYS A 103 -12.51 16.68 3.84
N LYS A 104 -11.83 15.68 3.23
CA LYS A 104 -10.88 14.83 3.95
C LYS A 104 -9.81 14.24 3.04
N ILE A 105 -8.63 14.04 3.62
CA ILE A 105 -7.49 13.37 2.99
C ILE A 105 -7.21 12.06 3.73
N ILE A 106 -7.14 10.94 3.02
CA ILE A 106 -6.71 9.66 3.56
C ILE A 106 -5.36 9.27 2.95
N PHE A 107 -4.33 9.21 3.77
CA PHE A 107 -2.97 8.89 3.33
C PHE A 107 -2.62 7.43 3.63
N ASN A 108 -2.30 6.66 2.58
CA ASN A 108 -1.77 5.32 2.70
C ASN A 108 -0.23 5.35 2.67
N THR A 109 0.40 4.96 3.76
CA THR A 109 1.86 4.89 3.85
C THR A 109 2.46 3.75 3.04
N SER A 110 1.66 2.80 2.57
CA SER A 110 2.08 1.60 1.82
C SER A 110 3.03 0.66 2.58
N MET A 111 3.26 0.90 3.84
CA MET A 111 4.02 0.05 4.76
C MET A 111 3.78 0.46 6.21
N TYR A 112 4.12 -0.43 7.13
CA TYR A 112 4.18 -0.10 8.55
C TYR A 112 5.18 1.03 8.82
N VAL A 113 4.77 2.00 9.63
CA VAL A 113 5.60 3.11 10.11
C VAL A 113 5.53 3.15 11.64
N ALA A 114 6.63 2.88 12.30
CA ALA A 114 6.71 2.95 13.76
C ALA A 114 6.50 4.38 14.26
N GLU A 115 6.09 4.49 15.52
CA GLU A 115 6.07 5.77 16.25
C GLU A 115 7.47 6.10 16.76
N GLY A 116 7.75 7.40 16.94
CA GLY A 116 9.03 7.89 17.46
C GLY A 116 10.13 8.02 16.41
N ASP A 117 11.37 8.10 16.90
CA ASP A 117 12.55 8.25 16.05
C ASP A 117 12.79 6.98 15.22
N ILE A 118 12.90 7.15 13.92
CA ILE A 118 13.05 6.06 12.97
C ILE A 118 14.40 6.22 12.26
N GLU A 119 15.30 5.26 12.48
CA GLU A 119 16.64 5.27 11.89
C GLU A 119 16.64 4.90 10.39
N PHE A 120 15.58 4.24 9.90
CA PHE A 120 15.51 3.72 8.54
C PHE A 120 14.91 4.76 7.57
N GLN A 121 15.54 4.96 6.41
CA GLN A 121 15.16 6.00 5.46
C GLN A 121 13.70 5.89 5.01
N ALA A 122 13.24 4.72 4.58
CA ALA A 122 11.91 4.58 4.01
C ALA A 122 10.78 4.87 5.03
N PRO A 123 10.78 4.30 6.27
CA PRO A 123 9.83 4.70 7.31
C PRO A 123 9.97 6.15 7.74
N ARG A 124 11.20 6.69 7.84
CA ARG A 124 11.46 8.08 8.24
C ARG A 124 10.85 9.09 7.28
N VAL A 125 11.00 8.87 5.98
CA VAL A 125 10.38 9.74 4.96
C VAL A 125 8.86 9.72 5.07
N ARG A 126 8.27 8.55 5.33
CA ARG A 126 6.83 8.44 5.55
C ARG A 126 6.38 9.13 6.83
N ARG A 127 7.16 9.01 7.90
CA ARG A 127 6.91 9.73 9.15
C ARG A 127 6.90 11.24 8.92
N GLU A 128 7.85 11.75 8.13
CA GLU A 128 7.89 13.16 7.78
C GLU A 128 6.64 13.59 6.96
N MET A 129 6.19 12.77 6.02
CA MET A 129 4.93 13.04 5.28
C MET A 129 3.71 13.05 6.22
N ILE A 130 3.63 12.11 7.17
CA ILE A 130 2.58 12.07 8.17
C ILE A 130 2.58 13.36 8.99
N ASN A 131 3.75 13.79 9.49
CA ASN A 131 3.88 15.01 10.28
C ASN A 131 3.41 16.25 9.50
N ARG A 132 3.76 16.37 8.21
CA ARG A 132 3.31 17.46 7.33
C ARG A 132 1.79 17.45 7.13
N LEU A 133 1.21 16.27 6.94
CA LEU A 133 -0.23 16.11 6.80
C LEU A 133 -0.96 16.47 8.09
N GLN A 134 -0.47 16.04 9.24
CA GLN A 134 -1.04 16.39 10.56
C GLN A 134 -0.93 17.90 10.88
N GLN A 135 0.12 18.57 10.40
CA GLN A 135 0.30 20.02 10.54
C GLN A 135 -0.55 20.82 9.55
N SER A 136 -1.11 20.18 8.53
CA SER A 136 -2.01 20.85 7.58
C SER A 136 -3.37 21.16 8.22
N GLN A 137 -4.15 22.04 7.56
CA GLN A 137 -5.50 22.41 8.05
C GLN A 137 -6.58 21.41 7.61
N HIS A 138 -6.20 20.35 6.89
CA HIS A 138 -7.16 19.39 6.35
C HIS A 138 -7.55 18.35 7.40
N SER A 139 -8.84 17.99 7.44
CA SER A 139 -9.24 16.74 8.07
C SER A 139 -8.54 15.60 7.37
N ASN A 140 -7.87 14.75 8.14
CA ASN A 140 -7.04 13.70 7.55
C ASN A 140 -6.99 12.45 8.43
N VAL A 141 -6.71 11.31 7.80
CA VAL A 141 -6.38 10.04 8.46
C VAL A 141 -5.19 9.41 7.75
N THR A 142 -4.26 8.86 8.52
CA THR A 142 -3.16 8.08 7.97
C THR A 142 -3.38 6.60 8.22
N VAL A 143 -3.31 5.80 7.15
CA VAL A 143 -3.45 4.34 7.19
C VAL A 143 -2.06 3.71 6.99
N LYS A 144 -1.65 2.86 7.93
CA LYS A 144 -0.33 2.19 7.95
C LYS A 144 -0.52 0.67 7.79
N PRO A 145 -0.64 0.14 6.56
CA PRO A 145 -0.80 -1.29 6.34
C PRO A 145 0.49 -2.05 6.67
N VAL A 146 0.35 -3.27 7.18
CA VAL A 146 1.52 -4.08 7.56
C VAL A 146 2.13 -4.82 6.36
N ILE A 147 1.52 -5.90 5.88
CA ILE A 147 2.02 -6.67 4.72
C ILE A 147 0.85 -7.06 3.82
N TYR A 148 1.03 -6.88 2.52
CA TYR A 148 -0.01 -7.21 1.55
C TYR A 148 0.01 -8.68 1.14
N MET A 149 -1.17 -9.32 1.10
CA MET A 149 -1.36 -10.66 0.51
C MET A 149 -0.96 -10.66 -0.97
N ASP A 150 -1.24 -9.57 -1.66
CA ASP A 150 -0.98 -9.37 -3.09
C ASP A 150 0.52 -9.43 -3.45
N ASN A 151 1.42 -9.27 -2.48
CA ASN A 151 2.85 -9.51 -2.67
C ASN A 151 3.16 -10.97 -3.09
N LEU A 152 2.26 -11.91 -2.79
CA LEU A 152 2.43 -13.32 -3.17
C LEU A 152 2.23 -13.55 -4.68
N LEU A 153 1.54 -12.63 -5.36
CA LEU A 153 1.33 -12.66 -6.81
C LEU A 153 2.49 -12.04 -7.59
N ALA A 154 3.40 -11.34 -6.89
CA ALA A 154 4.53 -10.67 -7.55
C ALA A 154 5.52 -11.68 -8.17
N ALA A 155 6.18 -11.27 -9.27
CA ALA A 155 7.12 -12.09 -10.02
C ALA A 155 8.29 -12.66 -9.18
N TRP A 156 8.63 -12.05 -8.05
CA TRP A 156 9.68 -12.55 -7.15
C TRP A 156 9.18 -13.63 -6.17
N THR A 157 7.87 -13.79 -5.98
CA THR A 157 7.26 -14.74 -5.02
C THR A 157 6.48 -15.85 -5.73
N ARG A 158 5.58 -15.48 -6.65
CA ARG A 158 4.64 -16.39 -7.30
C ARG A 158 5.29 -17.62 -7.94
N PRO A 159 6.37 -17.52 -8.75
CA PRO A 159 6.99 -18.71 -9.35
C PRO A 159 7.55 -19.70 -8.32
N GLY A 160 7.92 -19.22 -7.13
CA GLY A 160 8.26 -20.08 -6.01
C GLY A 160 7.11 -20.98 -5.59
N ILE A 161 5.93 -20.38 -5.49
CA ILE A 161 4.70 -21.04 -5.04
C ILE A 161 4.17 -21.98 -6.12
N THR A 162 3.97 -21.51 -7.35
CA THR A 162 3.23 -22.21 -8.41
C THR A 162 4.08 -23.24 -9.16
N GLU A 163 5.40 -23.03 -9.31
CA GLU A 163 6.27 -23.87 -10.10
C GLU A 163 7.20 -24.77 -9.25
N ARG A 164 7.62 -24.26 -8.08
CA ARG A 164 8.62 -24.92 -7.24
C ARG A 164 8.07 -25.49 -5.93
N ASN A 165 6.78 -25.26 -5.65
CA ASN A 165 6.11 -25.68 -4.42
C ASN A 165 6.78 -25.12 -3.14
N VAL A 166 7.32 -23.92 -3.22
CA VAL A 166 8.01 -23.27 -2.10
C VAL A 166 7.51 -21.84 -1.92
N PHE A 167 6.98 -21.55 -0.74
CA PHE A 167 6.70 -20.18 -0.31
C PHE A 167 7.93 -19.60 0.40
N ARG A 168 8.62 -18.65 -0.21
CA ARG A 168 9.78 -17.96 0.36
C ARG A 168 9.45 -16.52 0.67
N TYR A 169 9.71 -16.12 1.92
CA TYR A 169 9.51 -14.74 2.36
C TYR A 169 10.52 -14.36 3.46
N PRO A 170 10.94 -13.08 3.60
CA PRO A 170 11.96 -12.66 4.58
C PRO A 170 11.41 -12.56 6.01
N HIS A 171 10.62 -13.53 6.41
CA HIS A 171 10.03 -13.64 7.73
C HIS A 171 10.65 -14.79 8.52
N HIS A 172 10.93 -14.53 9.79
CA HIS A 172 11.34 -15.61 10.71
C HIS A 172 10.19 -16.61 10.90
N LYS A 173 10.52 -17.89 11.09
CA LYS A 173 9.52 -18.98 11.19
C LYS A 173 8.44 -18.79 12.25
N LYS A 174 8.73 -17.97 13.30
CA LYS A 174 7.80 -17.69 14.40
C LYS A 174 7.08 -16.33 14.25
N LEU A 175 7.45 -15.52 13.26
CA LEU A 175 6.85 -14.22 13.05
C LEU A 175 5.39 -14.37 12.65
N GLU A 176 4.51 -13.76 13.42
CA GLU A 176 3.08 -13.63 13.14
C GLU A 176 2.82 -12.34 12.37
N VAL A 177 2.04 -12.43 11.31
CA VAL A 177 1.76 -11.30 10.42
C VAL A 177 0.29 -11.28 10.08
N SER A 178 -0.35 -10.15 10.30
CA SER A 178 -1.75 -9.88 9.92
C SER A 178 -1.80 -9.44 8.46
N TRP A 179 -1.63 -10.39 7.52
CA TRP A 179 -1.66 -10.12 6.08
C TRP A 179 -2.99 -9.52 5.65
N ILE A 180 -2.95 -8.44 4.86
CA ILE A 180 -4.15 -7.75 4.36
C ILE A 180 -4.14 -7.69 2.84
N CYS A 181 -5.28 -7.90 2.18
CA CYS A 181 -5.37 -7.70 0.74
C CYS A 181 -5.60 -6.23 0.36
N LEU A 182 -5.17 -5.85 -0.84
CA LEU A 182 -5.28 -4.47 -1.32
C LEU A 182 -6.74 -3.99 -1.42
N ARG A 183 -7.67 -4.91 -1.69
CA ARG A 183 -9.09 -4.61 -1.71
C ARG A 183 -9.60 -4.15 -0.33
N ASP A 184 -9.23 -4.86 0.73
CA ASP A 184 -9.65 -4.50 2.08
C ASP A 184 -9.04 -3.16 2.53
N VAL A 185 -7.77 -2.89 2.16
CA VAL A 185 -7.16 -1.57 2.38
C VAL A 185 -8.00 -0.48 1.71
N ALA A 186 -8.46 -0.71 0.47
CA ALA A 186 -9.31 0.24 -0.24
C ALA A 186 -10.64 0.47 0.48
N HIS A 187 -11.31 -0.59 0.93
CA HIS A 187 -12.57 -0.49 1.66
C HIS A 187 -12.41 0.23 3.00
N ILE A 188 -11.35 -0.06 3.77
CA ILE A 188 -11.03 0.67 5.00
C ILE A 188 -10.84 2.16 4.71
N MET A 189 -10.04 2.51 3.69
CA MET A 189 -9.80 3.91 3.35
C MET A 189 -11.08 4.64 2.94
N LEU A 190 -11.99 3.98 2.22
CA LEU A 190 -13.28 4.56 1.85
C LEU A 190 -14.21 4.71 3.06
N ALA A 191 -14.28 3.72 3.95
CA ALA A 191 -15.08 3.81 5.18
C ALA A 191 -14.63 4.97 6.10
N LEU A 192 -13.34 5.33 6.04
CA LEU A 192 -12.78 6.46 6.78
C LEU A 192 -13.15 7.84 6.19
N THR A 193 -13.63 7.93 4.94
CA THR A 193 -13.95 9.22 4.31
C THR A 193 -15.05 9.98 5.04
N ASP A 194 -16.12 9.29 5.42
CA ASP A 194 -17.28 9.88 6.09
C ASP A 194 -17.25 9.72 7.62
N ASN A 195 -16.20 9.09 8.18
CA ASN A 195 -16.11 8.87 9.62
C ASN A 195 -15.13 9.87 10.28
N ASN A 196 -15.65 10.88 10.97
CA ASN A 196 -14.85 11.92 11.61
C ASN A 196 -14.24 11.49 12.96
N GLU A 197 -14.62 10.33 13.52
CA GLU A 197 -14.03 9.82 14.76
C GLU A 197 -12.51 9.60 14.64
N PHE A 198 -12.04 9.33 13.41
CA PHE A 198 -10.63 9.02 13.13
C PHE A 198 -9.82 10.22 12.66
N ASP A 199 -10.38 11.42 12.63
CA ASP A 199 -9.67 12.61 12.16
C ASP A 199 -8.39 12.88 12.96
N GLY A 200 -7.29 13.11 12.24
CA GLY A 200 -5.96 13.30 12.81
C GLY A 200 -5.27 12.03 13.31
N GLN A 201 -5.90 10.86 13.16
CA GLN A 201 -5.34 9.60 13.67
C GLN A 201 -4.45 8.90 12.66
N GLU A 202 -3.51 8.12 13.21
CA GLU A 202 -2.71 7.13 12.50
C GLU A 202 -3.21 5.73 12.85
N ILE A 203 -3.64 4.97 11.88
CA ILE A 203 -4.24 3.65 12.06
C ILE A 203 -3.35 2.60 11.41
N THR A 204 -2.78 1.70 12.22
CA THR A 204 -2.12 0.51 11.69
C THR A 204 -3.18 -0.52 11.32
N ILE A 205 -3.13 -1.04 10.11
CA ILE A 205 -4.10 -2.01 9.60
C ILE A 205 -3.43 -3.30 9.14
N GLY A 206 -4.12 -4.41 9.37
CA GLY A 206 -3.76 -5.76 8.94
C GLY A 206 -4.99 -6.52 8.50
N GLY A 207 -4.83 -7.79 8.19
CA GLY A 207 -5.94 -8.71 7.95
C GLY A 207 -6.58 -9.21 9.26
N PRO A 208 -7.67 -10.00 9.15
CA PRO A 208 -8.46 -10.44 10.30
C PRO A 208 -7.74 -11.49 11.16
N GLU A 209 -6.62 -12.02 10.70
CA GLU A 209 -5.87 -13.10 11.36
C GLU A 209 -4.37 -12.89 11.27
N ALA A 210 -3.64 -13.28 12.31
CA ALA A 210 -2.18 -13.26 12.32
C ALA A 210 -1.63 -14.66 11.99
N LEU A 211 -0.92 -14.78 10.87
CA LEU A 211 -0.44 -16.04 10.30
C LEU A 211 1.09 -16.09 10.27
N LYS A 212 1.65 -17.26 10.58
CA LYS A 212 3.06 -17.57 10.39
C LYS A 212 3.31 -18.09 8.97
N GLY A 213 4.55 -18.07 8.53
CA GLY A 213 4.89 -18.52 7.17
C GLY A 213 4.43 -19.95 6.85
N HIS A 214 4.45 -20.87 7.84
CA HIS A 214 3.95 -22.24 7.62
C HIS A 214 2.42 -22.33 7.57
N ASP A 215 1.69 -21.39 8.18
CA ASP A 215 0.24 -21.33 8.06
C ASP A 215 -0.14 -20.89 6.65
N ILE A 216 0.55 -19.86 6.12
CA ILE A 216 0.43 -19.42 4.73
C ILE A 216 0.68 -20.59 3.76
N ALA A 217 1.81 -21.32 3.93
CA ALA A 217 2.13 -22.47 3.09
C ALA A 217 1.05 -23.55 3.12
N ARG A 218 0.44 -23.81 4.29
CA ARG A 218 -0.65 -24.77 4.44
C ARG A 218 -1.92 -24.33 3.72
N HIS A 219 -2.29 -23.04 3.80
CA HIS A 219 -3.42 -22.47 3.08
C HIS A 219 -3.22 -22.54 1.56
N LEU A 220 -2.01 -22.17 1.09
CA LEU A 220 -1.64 -22.28 -0.32
C LEU A 220 -1.70 -23.73 -0.81
N SER A 221 -1.13 -24.68 -0.03
CA SER A 221 -1.16 -26.09 -0.37
C SER A 221 -2.58 -26.61 -0.55
N LYS A 222 -3.47 -26.29 0.38
CA LYS A 222 -4.87 -26.72 0.35
C LYS A 222 -5.62 -26.15 -0.85
N SER A 223 -5.41 -24.86 -1.14
CA SER A 223 -6.15 -24.17 -2.21
C SER A 223 -5.66 -24.55 -3.61
N LEU A 224 -4.34 -24.70 -3.79
CA LEU A 224 -3.72 -24.97 -5.10
C LEU A 224 -3.57 -26.46 -5.39
N GLY A 225 -3.87 -27.35 -4.43
CA GLY A 225 -3.67 -28.80 -4.59
C GLY A 225 -2.19 -29.21 -4.69
N LEU A 226 -1.28 -28.41 -4.14
CA LEU A 226 0.17 -28.61 -4.18
C LEU A 226 0.71 -28.91 -2.77
N ASN A 227 1.93 -29.47 -2.68
CA ASN A 227 2.61 -29.62 -1.39
C ASN A 227 3.64 -28.48 -1.21
N ILE A 228 3.18 -27.32 -0.73
CA ILE A 228 3.98 -26.10 -0.60
C ILE A 228 4.61 -26.02 0.79
N GLU A 229 5.93 -25.81 0.83
CA GLU A 229 6.68 -25.63 2.06
C GLU A 229 7.10 -24.15 2.26
N PHE A 230 7.04 -23.68 3.51
CA PHE A 230 7.59 -22.37 3.86
C PHE A 230 9.10 -22.44 4.08
N GLN A 231 9.81 -21.54 3.41
CA GLN A 231 11.25 -21.32 3.63
C GLN A 231 11.49 -19.85 3.98
N SER A 232 12.02 -19.61 5.18
CA SER A 232 12.49 -18.27 5.56
C SER A 232 13.60 -17.83 4.61
N MET A 233 13.33 -16.79 3.81
CA MET A 233 14.34 -16.23 2.91
C MET A 233 15.36 -15.43 3.72
N PRO A 234 16.67 -15.60 3.50
CA PRO A 234 17.66 -14.73 4.12
C PRO A 234 17.40 -13.26 3.79
N ILE A 235 17.36 -12.40 4.80
CA ILE A 235 17.05 -10.97 4.62
C ILE A 235 18.01 -10.29 3.62
N PRO A 236 19.34 -10.58 3.61
CA PRO A 236 20.23 -10.03 2.58
C PRO A 236 19.90 -10.47 1.14
N GLU A 237 19.36 -11.67 0.95
CA GLU A 237 18.88 -12.13 -0.36
C GLU A 237 17.66 -11.33 -0.80
N PHE A 238 16.69 -11.15 0.10
CA PHE A 238 15.52 -10.32 -0.15
C PHE A 238 15.91 -8.88 -0.50
N GLY A 239 16.83 -8.27 0.25
CA GLY A 239 17.34 -6.92 -0.05
C GLY A 239 17.88 -6.78 -1.47
N LYS A 240 18.63 -7.79 -1.96
CA LYS A 240 19.16 -7.82 -3.34
C LYS A 240 18.04 -7.96 -4.39
N ILE A 241 17.06 -8.83 -4.16
CA ILE A 241 15.92 -9.00 -5.06
C ILE A 241 15.15 -7.68 -5.20
N MET A 242 14.79 -7.07 -4.08
CA MET A 242 14.05 -5.80 -4.07
C MET A 242 14.85 -4.65 -4.67
N ALA A 243 16.14 -4.56 -4.38
CA ALA A 243 17.02 -3.57 -5.01
C ALA A 243 17.02 -3.71 -6.54
N GLY A 244 17.00 -4.93 -7.08
CA GLY A 244 16.89 -5.19 -8.51
C GLY A 244 15.56 -4.74 -9.12
N LEU A 245 14.47 -4.77 -8.34
CA LEU A 245 13.15 -4.33 -8.79
C LEU A 245 12.95 -2.81 -8.68
N PHE A 246 13.53 -2.18 -7.67
CA PHE A 246 13.37 -0.75 -7.39
C PHE A 246 14.48 0.12 -7.97
N ALA A 247 15.61 -0.46 -8.34
CA ALA A 247 16.67 0.28 -9.00
C ALA A 247 16.21 0.70 -10.40
N ASP A 248 15.88 1.95 -10.54
CA ASP A 248 15.73 2.53 -11.88
C ASP A 248 17.11 2.47 -12.57
N LYS A 249 17.12 2.01 -13.83
CA LYS A 249 18.34 1.73 -14.59
C LYS A 249 19.30 2.94 -14.70
N ASN A 250 18.88 4.12 -14.26
CA ASN A 250 19.59 5.37 -14.50
C ASN A 250 20.00 6.17 -13.25
N SER A 251 19.65 5.82 -12.01
CA SER A 251 19.91 6.75 -10.90
C SER A 251 20.02 6.21 -9.47
N PHE A 252 19.86 4.91 -9.20
CA PHE A 252 19.81 4.41 -7.83
C PHE A 252 20.98 3.50 -7.46
N ASP A 253 21.55 3.78 -6.29
CA ASP A 253 22.49 2.89 -5.63
C ASP A 253 21.73 1.65 -5.10
N ALA A 254 21.67 0.61 -5.92
CA ALA A 254 21.03 -0.66 -5.56
C ALA A 254 21.56 -1.23 -4.24
N LYS A 255 22.84 -0.97 -3.92
CA LYS A 255 23.43 -1.37 -2.65
C LYS A 255 22.76 -0.62 -1.48
N LYS A 256 22.54 0.68 -1.59
CA LYS A 256 21.88 1.49 -0.55
C LYS A 256 20.46 0.98 -0.30
N ILE A 257 19.71 0.70 -1.36
CA ILE A 257 18.35 0.13 -1.26
C ILE A 257 18.39 -1.22 -0.53
N SER A 258 19.30 -2.10 -0.94
CA SER A 258 19.47 -3.40 -0.31
C SER A 258 19.83 -3.28 1.18
N ASP A 259 20.78 -2.44 1.52
CA ASP A 259 21.24 -2.25 2.89
C ASP A 259 20.13 -1.69 3.80
N GLU A 260 19.34 -0.74 3.31
CA GLU A 260 18.18 -0.20 4.05
C GLU A 260 17.08 -1.25 4.25
N LEU A 261 16.76 -2.04 3.23
CA LEU A 261 15.79 -3.13 3.36
C LEU A 261 16.27 -4.21 4.33
N VAL A 262 17.56 -4.52 4.33
CA VAL A 262 18.15 -5.46 5.29
C VAL A 262 17.97 -4.95 6.72
N LYS A 263 18.25 -3.68 6.99
CA LYS A 263 18.08 -3.09 8.32
C LYS A 263 16.63 -3.14 8.77
N VAL A 264 15.69 -2.65 7.96
CA VAL A 264 14.27 -2.57 8.33
C VAL A 264 13.65 -3.94 8.52
N TYR A 265 13.94 -4.92 7.65
CA TYR A 265 13.43 -6.28 7.80
C TYR A 265 14.07 -7.05 8.95
N THR A 266 15.34 -6.76 9.28
CA THR A 266 15.97 -7.29 10.49
C THR A 266 15.22 -6.78 11.73
N TRP A 267 14.91 -5.50 11.77
CA TRP A 267 14.14 -4.92 12.86
C TRP A 267 12.73 -5.51 12.95
N TYR A 268 12.00 -5.64 11.82
CA TYR A 268 10.67 -6.24 11.81
C TYR A 268 10.65 -7.68 12.36
N ASN A 269 11.68 -8.46 12.03
CA ASN A 269 11.78 -9.86 12.46
C ASN A 269 12.21 -10.04 13.92
N SER A 270 12.83 -9.05 14.54
CA SER A 270 13.39 -9.13 15.88
C SER A 270 12.74 -8.20 16.90
N SER A 271 11.85 -7.31 16.46
CA SER A 271 11.20 -6.32 17.34
C SER A 271 10.27 -7.00 18.35
N PRO A 272 10.43 -6.70 19.64
CA PRO A 272 9.50 -7.17 20.67
C PRO A 272 8.11 -6.52 20.59
N LEU A 273 7.96 -5.49 19.74
CA LEU A 273 6.70 -4.78 19.52
C LEU A 273 5.76 -5.53 18.56
N GLU A 274 6.20 -6.66 18.00
CA GLU A 274 5.41 -7.44 17.03
C GLU A 274 4.73 -6.57 15.95
N PRO A 275 5.48 -5.73 15.20
CA PRO A 275 4.93 -4.63 14.40
C PRO A 275 3.97 -5.08 13.29
N PHE A 276 3.95 -6.35 12.95
CA PHE A 276 3.07 -6.92 11.92
C PHE A 276 1.85 -7.64 12.46
N LYS A 277 1.71 -7.73 13.79
CA LYS A 277 0.54 -8.35 14.43
C LYS A 277 -0.42 -7.24 14.86
N VAL A 278 -1.57 -7.18 14.24
CA VAL A 278 -2.58 -6.13 14.46
C VAL A 278 -3.89 -6.77 14.91
N ASP A 279 -4.44 -6.27 16.01
CA ASP A 279 -5.82 -6.58 16.38
C ASP A 279 -6.76 -5.66 15.60
N MET A 280 -7.43 -6.22 14.60
CA MET A 280 -8.34 -5.46 13.73
C MET A 280 -9.77 -5.39 14.26
N GLN A 281 -10.14 -6.16 15.31
CA GLN A 281 -11.52 -6.24 15.77
C GLN A 281 -12.11 -4.87 16.19
N PRO A 282 -11.37 -4.00 16.92
CA PRO A 282 -11.89 -2.68 17.27
C PRO A 282 -12.19 -1.79 16.06
N LEU A 283 -11.39 -1.89 15.00
CA LEU A 283 -11.60 -1.12 13.76
C LEU A 283 -12.75 -1.70 12.93
N ILE A 284 -12.84 -3.02 12.84
CA ILE A 284 -13.94 -3.73 12.19
C ILE A 284 -15.29 -3.31 12.78
N ASP A 285 -15.39 -3.35 14.12
CA ASP A 285 -16.62 -3.01 14.83
C ASP A 285 -17.02 -1.54 14.63
N LYS A 286 -16.04 -0.63 14.66
CA LYS A 286 -16.28 0.81 14.48
C LYS A 286 -16.65 1.23 13.07
N LEU A 287 -16.05 0.59 12.07
CA LEU A 287 -16.30 0.89 10.65
C LEU A 287 -17.40 0.02 10.06
N GLU A 288 -17.91 -0.98 10.78
CA GLU A 288 -18.92 -1.95 10.33
C GLU A 288 -18.51 -2.61 9.00
N ILE A 289 -17.24 -3.05 8.90
CA ILE A 289 -16.64 -3.65 7.72
C ILE A 289 -16.32 -5.12 7.93
N GLU A 290 -16.24 -5.86 6.84
CA GLU A 290 -15.73 -7.23 6.83
C GLU A 290 -14.36 -7.26 6.15
N LEU A 291 -13.43 -8.06 6.70
CA LEU A 291 -12.11 -8.27 6.12
C LEU A 291 -11.98 -9.68 5.56
N THR A 292 -11.24 -9.79 4.48
CA THR A 292 -11.02 -11.04 3.76
C THR A 292 -10.01 -11.92 4.49
N TYR A 293 -10.41 -13.13 4.86
CA TYR A 293 -9.47 -14.14 5.38
C TYR A 293 -8.49 -14.58 4.28
N PHE A 294 -7.28 -14.96 4.68
CA PHE A 294 -6.26 -15.41 3.74
C PHE A 294 -6.72 -16.59 2.88
N SER A 295 -7.44 -17.54 3.49
CA SER A 295 -8.01 -18.70 2.80
C SER A 295 -9.07 -18.34 1.74
N GLU A 296 -9.78 -17.23 1.91
CA GLU A 296 -10.75 -16.73 0.93
C GLU A 296 -10.06 -15.96 -0.19
N TRP A 297 -9.06 -15.14 0.17
CA TRP A 297 -8.28 -14.37 -0.80
C TRP A 297 -7.61 -15.28 -1.83
N ILE A 298 -6.97 -16.38 -1.41
CA ILE A 298 -6.29 -17.34 -2.30
C ILE A 298 -7.24 -17.87 -3.39
N GLN A 299 -8.52 -18.06 -3.08
CA GLN A 299 -9.51 -18.59 -4.01
C GLN A 299 -10.02 -17.57 -5.04
N LYS A 300 -9.85 -16.27 -4.75
CA LYS A 300 -10.34 -15.17 -5.56
C LYS A 300 -9.32 -14.60 -6.54
N VAL A 301 -8.04 -14.87 -6.31
CA VAL A 301 -6.95 -14.34 -7.12
C VAL A 301 -6.56 -15.28 -8.25
N ASP A 302 -6.10 -14.70 -9.36
CA ASP A 302 -5.56 -15.43 -10.49
C ASP A 302 -4.08 -15.73 -10.24
N TRP A 303 -3.73 -17.01 -10.20
CA TRP A 303 -2.35 -17.49 -10.01
C TRP A 303 -1.61 -17.72 -11.33
N GLU A 304 -2.29 -17.62 -12.49
CA GLU A 304 -1.74 -17.96 -13.81
C GLU A 304 -1.28 -16.72 -14.58
N THR A 305 -1.90 -15.56 -14.39
CA THR A 305 -1.55 -14.34 -15.13
C THR A 305 -0.37 -13.56 -14.54
N ASP A 306 0.51 -13.07 -15.42
CA ASP A 306 1.51 -12.06 -15.12
C ASP A 306 0.84 -10.67 -15.23
N ASP A 307 0.48 -10.09 -14.07
CA ASP A 307 0.08 -8.68 -14.01
C ASP A 307 1.28 -7.75 -13.81
#